data_00ed53bac0f7bbec7bc86e3612f78734
#
_entry.id   00ed53bac0f7bbec7bc86e3612f78734
#
_cell.length_a   1.000
_cell.length_b   1.000
_cell.length_c   1.000
_cell.angle_alpha   90.00
_cell.angle_beta   90.00
_cell.angle_gamma   90.00
#
_symmetry.space_group_name_H-M   'P 1'
#
loop_
_entity.id
_entity.type
_entity.pdbx_description
1 polymer ?
#
loop_
_entity_poly.entity_id
_entity_poly.type
_entity_poly.pdbx_seq_one_letter_code
_entity_poly.pdbx_strand_id
1 'polypeptide(L)'
;MTFCCENPYQTICKNKDLSVLKSLIDLAGLKSAVAGLKNSTFFAPTNQGLENYPAGLIKYLTDAENRDLLRSVLLYHITGEGAFTTQQLESSKVLKMKNDKVTTIYRALYYNFVPVVQDLTQQNINVVEGNIATRCNNYIHKIGGLLLPEPIYYPQVLNPRTESGEF
;
A
#
# COMPACT_ATOMS: atom_id res chain seq x y z
N MET A 1 4.47 -13.16 -27.25
CA MET A 1 4.46 -12.96 -26.77
C MET A 1 4.32 -12.49 -26.08
N THR A 2 4.36 -12.27 -25.76
CA THR A 2 4.29 -11.85 -25.11
C THR A 2 4.43 -11.43 -24.43
N PHE A 3 4.36 -11.14 -24.15
CA PHE A 3 4.68 -10.70 -23.31
C PHE A 3 4.24 -10.40 -22.44
N CYS A 4 4.01 -10.70 -22.48
CA CYS A 4 3.64 -10.31 -21.71
C CYS A 4 3.19 -10.09 -20.69
N CYS A 5 2.69 -9.80 -20.66
CA CYS A 5 2.49 -8.91 -19.55
C CYS A 5 1.38 -9.37 -18.70
N GLU A 6 1.71 -9.52 -17.42
CA GLU A 6 0.72 -9.89 -16.44
C GLU A 6 0.02 -8.65 -15.95
N ASN A 7 -1.25 -8.79 -15.54
CA ASN A 7 -1.95 -7.69 -14.93
C ASN A 7 -1.41 -7.49 -13.49
N PRO A 8 -1.70 -6.36 -12.85
CA PRO A 8 -1.15 -6.10 -11.52
C PRO A 8 -1.50 -7.16 -10.47
N TYR A 9 -2.70 -7.72 -10.52
CA TYR A 9 -3.08 -8.75 -9.56
C TYR A 9 -2.24 -10.02 -9.74
N GLN A 10 -2.03 -10.43 -10.98
CA GLN A 10 -1.20 -11.60 -11.27
C GLN A 10 0.24 -11.39 -10.79
N THR A 11 0.75 -10.19 -10.98
CA THR A 11 2.10 -9.86 -10.54
C THR A 11 2.20 -9.96 -9.02
N ILE A 12 1.18 -9.46 -8.31
CA ILE A 12 1.15 -9.55 -6.85
C ILE A 12 1.08 -11.02 -6.41
N CYS A 13 0.30 -11.83 -7.08
CA CYS A 13 0.19 -13.26 -6.74
C CYS A 13 1.52 -13.99 -6.88
N LYS A 14 2.36 -13.59 -7.80
CA LYS A 14 3.64 -14.25 -8.02
C LYS A 14 4.74 -13.80 -7.08
N ASN A 15 4.55 -12.69 -6.40
CA ASN A 15 5.56 -12.19 -5.47
C ASN A 15 5.27 -12.71 -4.07
N LYS A 16 6.15 -13.57 -3.56
CA LYS A 16 5.97 -14.18 -2.25
C LYS A 16 5.92 -13.15 -1.13
N ASP A 17 6.67 -12.08 -1.28
CA ASP A 17 6.71 -11.02 -0.27
C ASP A 17 5.49 -10.11 -0.32
N LEU A 18 4.55 -10.36 -1.24
CA LEU A 18 3.28 -9.64 -1.30
C LEU A 18 2.08 -10.56 -0.98
N SER A 19 2.33 -11.71 -0.39
CA SER A 19 1.27 -12.68 -0.14
C SER A 19 0.20 -12.17 0.84
N VAL A 20 0.59 -11.38 1.83
CA VAL A 20 -0.38 -10.79 2.75
C VAL A 20 -1.23 -9.76 2.02
N LEU A 21 -0.61 -8.92 1.19
CA LEU A 21 -1.34 -7.95 0.39
C LEU A 21 -2.35 -8.65 -0.52
N LYS A 22 -1.96 -9.76 -1.14
CA LYS A 22 -2.87 -10.54 -1.98
C LYS A 22 -4.10 -10.96 -1.18
N SER A 23 -3.88 -11.46 0.03
CA SER A 23 -4.98 -11.88 0.89
C SER A 23 -5.90 -10.72 1.23
N LEU A 24 -5.34 -9.54 1.48
CA LEU A 24 -6.13 -8.35 1.78
C LEU A 24 -6.96 -7.90 0.57
N ILE A 25 -6.37 -7.96 -0.62
CA ILE A 25 -7.08 -7.63 -1.85
C ILE A 25 -8.26 -8.58 -2.07
N ASP A 26 -8.03 -9.87 -1.88
CA ASP A 26 -9.09 -10.86 -2.04
C ASP A 26 -10.21 -10.64 -1.03
N LEU A 27 -9.83 -10.38 0.22
CA LEU A 27 -10.80 -10.17 1.28
C LEU A 27 -11.63 -8.91 1.06
N ALA A 28 -11.01 -7.87 0.52
CA ALA A 28 -11.71 -6.62 0.24
C ALA A 28 -12.56 -6.69 -1.02
N GLY A 29 -12.44 -7.77 -1.80
CA GLY A 29 -13.19 -7.88 -3.04
C GLY A 29 -12.66 -6.99 -4.15
N LEU A 30 -11.37 -6.66 -4.13
CA LEU A 30 -10.76 -5.75 -5.09
C LEU A 30 -9.96 -6.46 -6.16
N LYS A 31 -10.06 -7.77 -6.26
CA LYS A 31 -9.30 -8.54 -7.24
C LYS A 31 -9.50 -8.01 -8.65
N SER A 32 -10.76 -7.84 -9.06
CA SER A 32 -11.05 -7.35 -10.41
C SER A 32 -10.59 -5.92 -10.61
N ALA A 33 -10.72 -5.08 -9.59
CA ALA A 33 -10.30 -3.69 -9.70
C ALA A 33 -8.79 -3.59 -9.87
N VAL A 34 -8.04 -4.40 -9.14
CA VAL A 34 -6.58 -4.40 -9.26
C VAL A 34 -6.16 -4.99 -10.60
N ALA A 35 -6.80 -6.09 -11.01
CA ALA A 35 -6.48 -6.72 -12.29
C ALA A 35 -6.77 -5.80 -13.48
N GLY A 36 -7.75 -4.93 -13.35
CA GLY A 36 -8.16 -4.03 -14.41
C GLY A 36 -7.52 -2.65 -14.40
N LEU A 37 -6.50 -2.42 -13.58
CA LEU A 37 -5.86 -1.11 -13.52
C LEU A 37 -5.20 -0.74 -14.85
N LYS A 38 -5.26 0.55 -15.17
CA LYS A 38 -4.66 1.12 -16.38
C LYS A 38 -4.03 2.46 -16.03
N ASN A 39 -2.83 2.68 -16.54
CA ASN A 39 -2.12 3.95 -16.35
C ASN A 39 -2.06 4.34 -14.87
N SER A 40 -1.74 3.38 -14.04
CA SER A 40 -1.82 3.56 -12.59
C SER A 40 -0.52 3.17 -11.91
N THR A 41 -0.35 3.65 -10.69
CA THR A 41 0.78 3.29 -9.84
C THR A 41 0.23 2.67 -8.56
N PHE A 42 0.75 1.53 -8.18
CA PHE A 42 0.32 0.81 -6.99
C PHE A 42 1.51 0.72 -6.03
N PHE A 43 1.35 1.30 -4.85
CA PHE A 43 2.36 1.18 -3.80
C PHE A 43 1.99 -0.05 -2.95
N ALA A 44 2.74 -1.12 -3.13
CA ALA A 44 2.38 -2.43 -2.57
C ALA A 44 3.15 -2.69 -1.27
N PRO A 45 2.47 -2.74 -0.12
CA PRO A 45 3.16 -3.03 1.13
C PRO A 45 3.63 -4.49 1.15
N THR A 46 4.89 -4.68 1.53
CA THR A 46 5.46 -6.03 1.61
C THR A 46 5.02 -6.69 2.91
N ASN A 47 5.15 -8.02 2.96
CA ASN A 47 4.85 -8.76 4.19
C ASN A 47 5.69 -8.22 5.34
N GLN A 48 6.97 -7.97 5.09
CA GLN A 48 7.85 -7.45 6.12
C GLN A 48 7.42 -6.06 6.59
N GLY A 49 6.98 -5.22 5.66
CA GLY A 49 6.48 -3.90 6.02
C GLY A 49 5.22 -3.98 6.88
N LEU A 50 4.36 -4.94 6.58
CA LEU A 50 3.13 -5.12 7.36
C LEU A 50 3.41 -5.66 8.76
N GLU A 51 4.51 -6.37 8.94
CA GLU A 51 4.88 -6.88 10.26
C GLU A 51 5.27 -5.77 11.23
N ASN A 52 5.56 -4.58 10.74
CA ASN A 52 5.89 -3.45 11.60
C ASN A 52 4.67 -2.87 12.30
N TYR A 53 3.49 -3.34 11.98
CA TYR A 53 2.26 -2.85 12.59
C TYR A 53 1.73 -3.84 13.61
N PRO A 54 1.01 -3.36 14.63
CA PRO A 54 0.44 -4.27 15.62
C PRO A 54 -0.50 -5.27 14.95
N ALA A 55 -0.47 -6.51 15.42
CA ALA A 55 -1.35 -7.53 14.87
C ALA A 55 -2.82 -7.15 15.02
N GLY A 56 -3.15 -6.38 16.04
CA GLY A 56 -4.51 -5.89 16.23
C GLY A 56 -5.00 -5.00 15.12
N LEU A 57 -4.12 -4.20 14.52
CA LEU A 57 -4.52 -3.36 13.41
C LEU A 57 -4.90 -4.19 12.19
N ILE A 58 -4.07 -5.16 11.83
CA ILE A 58 -4.36 -6.01 10.69
C ILE A 58 -5.62 -6.83 10.94
N LYS A 59 -5.78 -7.33 12.15
CA LYS A 59 -6.98 -8.08 12.50
C LYS A 59 -8.23 -7.21 12.39
N TYR A 60 -8.14 -5.96 12.85
CA TYR A 60 -9.26 -5.03 12.75
C TYR A 60 -9.63 -4.76 11.29
N LEU A 61 -8.62 -4.56 10.44
CA LEU A 61 -8.87 -4.30 9.02
C LEU A 61 -9.44 -5.51 8.30
N THR A 62 -9.14 -6.71 8.76
CA THR A 62 -9.63 -7.93 8.11
C THR A 62 -10.97 -8.40 8.66
N ASP A 63 -11.48 -7.73 9.69
CA ASP A 63 -12.79 -8.07 10.23
C ASP A 63 -13.86 -7.76 9.20
N ALA A 64 -14.86 -8.62 9.08
CA ALA A 64 -15.91 -8.48 8.09
C ALA A 64 -16.68 -7.16 8.25
N GLU A 65 -16.79 -6.65 9.47
CA GLU A 65 -17.49 -5.40 9.71
C GLU A 65 -16.72 -4.19 9.20
N ASN A 66 -15.42 -4.34 8.97
CA ASN A 66 -14.56 -3.25 8.55
C ASN A 66 -14.13 -3.36 7.09
N ARG A 67 -14.89 -4.09 6.30
CA ARG A 67 -14.51 -4.32 4.90
C ARG A 67 -14.42 -3.03 4.09
N ASP A 68 -15.30 -2.09 4.36
CA ASP A 68 -15.24 -0.81 3.64
C ASP A 68 -14.00 -0.01 4.03
N LEU A 69 -13.58 -0.09 5.28
CA LEU A 69 -12.35 0.55 5.71
C LEU A 69 -11.15 -0.12 5.03
N LEU A 70 -11.14 -1.44 4.96
CA LEU A 70 -10.07 -2.16 4.29
C LEU A 70 -9.98 -1.75 2.82
N ARG A 71 -11.11 -1.63 2.14
CA ARG A 71 -11.14 -1.16 0.75
C ARG A 71 -10.54 0.23 0.63
N SER A 72 -10.92 1.13 1.52
CA SER A 72 -10.40 2.50 1.48
C SER A 72 -8.89 2.52 1.68
N VAL A 73 -8.39 1.72 2.62
CA VAL A 73 -6.95 1.64 2.85
C VAL A 73 -6.24 1.09 1.61
N LEU A 74 -6.77 0.04 1.01
CA LEU A 74 -6.13 -0.54 -0.18
C LEU A 74 -6.20 0.41 -1.37
N LEU A 75 -7.31 1.11 -1.55
CA LEU A 75 -7.43 2.08 -2.63
C LEU A 75 -6.51 3.28 -2.40
N TYR A 76 -6.17 3.57 -1.16
CA TYR A 76 -5.23 4.63 -0.85
C TYR A 76 -3.80 4.27 -1.28
N HIS A 77 -3.55 3.03 -1.64
CA HIS A 77 -2.24 2.62 -2.16
C HIS A 77 -2.15 2.73 -3.68
N ILE A 78 -3.24 3.12 -4.34
CA ILE A 78 -3.30 3.14 -5.80
C ILE A 78 -3.63 4.54 -6.27
N THR A 79 -2.85 5.06 -7.21
CA THR A 79 -3.20 6.32 -7.86
C THR A 79 -3.51 6.05 -9.33
N GLY A 80 -4.56 6.67 -9.82
CA GLY A 80 -4.90 6.63 -11.24
C GLY A 80 -4.43 7.85 -12.01
N GLU A 81 -3.60 8.70 -11.39
CA GLU A 81 -3.11 9.90 -12.08
C GLU A 81 -2.05 9.59 -13.12
N GLY A 82 -1.47 8.43 -13.07
CA GLY A 82 -0.49 8.03 -14.05
C GLY A 82 0.33 6.85 -13.57
N ALA A 83 1.10 6.27 -14.47
CA ALA A 83 2.04 5.22 -14.16
C ALA A 83 3.41 5.88 -14.01
N PHE A 84 3.88 5.98 -12.77
CA PHE A 84 5.13 6.70 -12.47
C PHE A 84 6.24 5.73 -12.09
N THR A 85 7.41 5.93 -12.69
CA THR A 85 8.62 5.22 -12.25
C THR A 85 9.17 5.87 -10.99
N THR A 86 10.09 5.19 -10.31
CA THR A 86 10.74 5.79 -9.15
C THR A 86 11.48 7.06 -9.52
N GLN A 87 12.02 7.13 -10.73
CA GLN A 87 12.71 8.33 -11.19
C GLN A 87 11.75 9.50 -11.35
N GLN A 88 10.55 9.24 -11.84
CA GLN A 88 9.53 10.28 -11.97
C GLN A 88 9.01 10.74 -10.62
N LEU A 89 9.10 9.88 -9.62
CA LEU A 89 8.66 10.20 -8.26
C LEU A 89 9.73 10.91 -7.44
N GLU A 90 10.94 11.09 -7.98
CA GLU A 90 12.01 11.76 -7.24
C GLU A 90 11.73 13.23 -7.00
N SER A 91 10.98 13.88 -7.86
CA SER A 91 10.56 15.24 -7.57
C SER A 91 9.31 15.20 -6.73
N SER A 92 9.22 16.09 -5.77
CA SER A 92 8.08 16.08 -4.85
C SER A 92 6.76 16.16 -5.60
N LYS A 93 5.86 15.25 -5.27
CA LYS A 93 4.55 15.18 -5.90
C LYS A 93 3.47 14.94 -4.85
N VAL A 94 2.31 15.50 -5.11
CA VAL A 94 1.12 15.15 -4.35
C VAL A 94 0.22 14.40 -5.31
N LEU A 95 -0.14 13.19 -4.96
CA LEU A 95 -0.94 12.33 -5.82
C LEU A 95 -2.31 12.09 -5.19
N LYS A 96 -3.34 12.16 -6.01
CA LYS A 96 -4.68 11.80 -5.56
C LYS A 96 -4.84 10.30 -5.74
N MET A 97 -5.16 9.62 -4.67
CA MET A 97 -5.29 8.17 -4.67
C MET A 97 -6.73 7.79 -5.00
N LYS A 98 -6.96 6.50 -5.24
CA LYS A 98 -8.25 6.03 -5.71
C LYS A 98 -9.37 6.13 -4.66
N ASN A 99 -9.04 6.42 -3.40
CA ASN A 99 -10.03 6.71 -2.38
C ASN A 99 -10.27 8.22 -2.21
N ASP A 100 -9.79 9.03 -3.18
CA ASP A 100 -9.93 10.50 -3.21
C ASP A 100 -9.10 11.22 -2.15
N LYS A 101 -8.28 10.53 -1.42
CA LYS A 101 -7.34 11.14 -0.48
C LYS A 101 -6.00 11.35 -1.17
N VAL A 102 -5.16 12.18 -0.59
CA VAL A 102 -3.88 12.51 -1.21
C VAL A 102 -2.71 11.87 -0.48
N THR A 103 -1.64 11.66 -1.23
CA THR A 103 -0.39 11.13 -0.70
C THR A 103 0.72 12.04 -1.22
N THR A 104 1.68 12.34 -0.36
CA THR A 104 2.83 13.15 -0.76
C THR A 104 4.04 12.25 -0.96
N ILE A 105 4.74 12.46 -2.07
CA ILE A 105 5.94 11.69 -2.37
C ILE A 105 7.09 12.65 -2.49
N TYR A 106 8.22 12.32 -1.87
CA TYR A 106 9.40 13.14 -1.96
C TYR A 106 10.64 12.25 -1.88
N ARG A 107 11.77 12.82 -2.28
CA ARG A 107 13.04 12.09 -2.21
C ARG A 107 13.75 12.48 -0.94
N ALA A 108 13.93 11.50 -0.07
CA ALA A 108 14.59 11.75 1.20
C ALA A 108 16.09 11.57 1.07
N LEU A 109 16.84 12.60 1.43
CA LEU A 109 18.29 12.54 1.34
C LEU A 109 18.89 11.46 2.21
N TYR A 110 18.23 11.16 3.32
CA TYR A 110 18.74 10.19 4.28
C TYR A 110 18.49 8.74 3.87
N TYR A 111 17.73 8.51 2.80
CA TYR A 111 17.40 7.16 2.38
C TYR A 111 17.98 6.85 1.00
N ASN A 112 19.23 7.27 0.79
CA ASN A 112 19.93 7.01 -0.48
C ASN A 112 19.16 7.49 -1.70
N PHE A 113 18.43 8.59 -1.53
CA PHE A 113 17.66 9.22 -2.60
C PHE A 113 16.54 8.34 -3.17
N VAL A 114 16.08 7.33 -2.42
CA VAL A 114 14.91 6.59 -2.86
C VAL A 114 13.65 7.40 -2.54
N PRO A 115 12.58 7.24 -3.32
CA PRO A 115 11.33 7.91 -3.03
C PRO A 115 10.76 7.49 -1.69
N VAL A 116 10.20 8.46 -0.98
CA VAL A 116 9.51 8.23 0.28
C VAL A 116 8.08 8.67 0.10
N VAL A 117 7.16 7.82 0.52
CA VAL A 117 5.73 8.08 0.43
C VAL A 117 5.23 8.47 1.81
N GLN A 118 4.64 9.65 1.93
CA GLN A 118 4.10 10.10 3.21
C GLN A 118 2.58 10.01 3.16
N ASP A 119 2.01 9.30 4.11
CA ASP A 119 0.56 9.17 4.18
C ASP A 119 -0.05 10.31 5.00
N LEU A 120 -1.36 10.29 5.17
CA LEU A 120 -2.05 11.35 5.89
C LEU A 120 -1.89 11.26 7.39
N THR A 121 -1.28 10.18 7.91
CA THR A 121 -0.91 10.08 9.32
C THR A 121 0.53 10.51 9.58
N GLN A 122 1.18 11.08 8.57
CA GLN A 122 2.55 11.57 8.64
C GLN A 122 3.61 10.47 8.72
N GLN A 123 3.25 9.24 8.37
CA GLN A 123 4.25 8.18 8.27
C GLN A 123 5.08 8.38 7.01
N ASN A 124 6.38 8.16 7.12
CA ASN A 124 7.29 8.22 5.98
C ASN A 124 7.70 6.80 5.63
N ILE A 125 7.25 6.32 4.49
CA ILE A 125 7.46 4.95 4.08
C ILE A 125 8.27 4.93 2.81
N ASN A 126 9.41 4.26 2.83
CA ASN A 126 10.28 4.25 1.66
C ASN A 126 9.94 3.11 0.71
N VAL A 127 10.26 3.34 -0.56
CA VAL A 127 10.11 2.33 -1.59
C VAL A 127 11.29 1.36 -1.45
N VAL A 128 11.00 0.08 -1.32
CA VAL A 128 12.05 -0.94 -1.15
C VAL A 128 12.41 -1.62 -2.47
N GLU A 129 11.48 -1.70 -3.39
CA GLU A 129 11.76 -2.21 -4.74
C GLU A 129 10.75 -1.56 -5.69
N GLY A 130 11.24 -0.92 -6.72
CA GLY A 130 10.37 -0.17 -7.61
C GLY A 130 10.40 -0.64 -9.04
N ASN A 131 9.57 0.02 -9.84
CA ASN A 131 9.55 -0.12 -11.30
C ASN A 131 9.13 -1.51 -11.80
N ILE A 132 8.24 -2.16 -11.08
CA ILE A 132 7.69 -3.43 -11.54
C ILE A 132 6.56 -3.11 -12.51
N ALA A 133 6.83 -3.28 -13.80
CA ALA A 133 5.88 -2.95 -14.84
C ALA A 133 4.86 -4.06 -15.01
N THR A 134 3.61 -3.70 -15.21
CA THR A 134 2.55 -4.65 -15.49
C THR A 134 1.75 -4.21 -16.70
N ARG A 135 0.82 -5.06 -17.15
CA ARG A 135 0.03 -4.81 -18.33
C ARG A 135 -0.80 -3.53 -18.20
N CYS A 136 -1.04 -2.87 -19.32
CA CYS A 136 -1.83 -1.64 -19.39
C CYS A 136 -1.14 -0.43 -18.76
N ASN A 137 0.18 -0.43 -18.83
CA ASN A 137 0.97 0.72 -18.38
C ASN A 137 0.75 1.02 -16.91
N ASN A 138 1.07 0.05 -16.07
CA ASN A 138 1.03 0.24 -14.62
C ASN A 138 2.39 -0.07 -14.04
N TYR A 139 2.70 0.56 -12.90
CA TYR A 139 3.90 0.23 -12.14
C TYR A 139 3.51 -0.15 -10.72
N ILE A 140 4.17 -1.16 -10.20
CA ILE A 140 4.05 -1.54 -8.79
C ILE A 140 5.37 -1.20 -8.13
N HIS A 141 5.30 -0.47 -7.02
CA HIS A 141 6.46 -0.17 -6.21
C HIS A 141 6.22 -0.79 -4.83
N LYS A 142 7.12 -1.67 -4.42
CA LYS A 142 7.00 -2.27 -3.09
C LYS A 142 7.43 -1.27 -2.05
N ILE A 143 6.65 -1.13 -1.00
CA ILE A 143 6.94 -0.17 0.07
C ILE A 143 7.06 -0.90 1.40
N GLY A 144 7.77 -0.28 2.33
CA GLY A 144 8.10 -0.88 3.61
C GLY A 144 7.08 -0.63 4.71
N GLY A 145 5.85 -0.32 4.37
CA GLY A 145 4.81 -0.09 5.36
C GLY A 145 3.45 0.05 4.73
N LEU A 146 2.45 0.27 5.55
CA LEU A 146 1.07 0.41 5.11
C LEU A 146 0.68 1.88 5.13
N LEU A 147 0.19 2.39 4.01
CA LEU A 147 -0.28 3.77 3.93
C LEU A 147 -1.68 3.86 4.55
N LEU A 148 -1.86 4.82 5.43
CA LEU A 148 -3.14 5.01 6.10
C LEU A 148 -3.74 6.34 5.69
N PRO A 149 -4.98 6.34 5.18
CA PRO A 149 -5.63 7.59 4.76
C PRO A 149 -6.08 8.43 5.94
N GLU A 150 -6.16 7.83 7.11
CA GLU A 150 -6.56 8.50 8.32
C GLU A 150 -6.10 7.66 9.50
N PRO A 151 -5.97 8.25 10.69
CA PRO A 151 -5.64 7.46 11.86
C PRO A 151 -6.74 6.43 12.10
N ILE A 152 -6.36 5.18 12.30
CA ILE A 152 -7.31 4.11 12.54
C ILE A 152 -7.31 3.79 14.01
N TYR A 153 -8.48 4.02 14.63
CA TYR A 153 -8.66 3.72 16.04
C TYR A 153 -9.38 2.38 16.13
N TYR A 154 -8.73 1.40 16.70
CA TYR A 154 -9.28 0.06 16.83
C TYR A 154 -9.20 -0.39 18.27
N PRO A 155 -10.17 -1.20 18.71
CA PRO A 155 -10.11 -1.71 20.06
C PRO A 155 -8.91 -2.61 20.14
N GLN A 156 -7.99 -2.27 21.03
CA GLN A 156 -6.86 -3.16 21.22
C GLN A 156 -7.36 -4.39 21.93
N VAL A 157 -6.93 -5.54 21.45
CA VAL A 157 -7.19 -6.75 22.17
C VAL A 157 -6.50 -6.57 23.47
N LEU A 158 -7.29 -6.59 24.53
CA LEU A 158 -6.76 -6.24 25.78
C LEU A 158 -5.72 -7.17 26.22
N ASN A 159 -4.57 -6.61 26.35
CA ASN A 159 -3.48 -7.23 27.03
C ASN A 159 -3.50 -6.54 28.38
N PRO A 160 -3.84 -7.21 29.46
CA PRO A 160 -3.94 -6.56 30.76
C PRO A 160 -2.67 -5.84 31.14
N ARG A 161 -1.54 -6.37 30.74
CA ARG A 161 -0.29 -5.73 31.02
C ARG A 161 -0.16 -4.40 30.28
N THR A 162 -0.66 -4.32 29.07
CA THR A 162 -0.63 -3.11 28.32
C THR A 162 -1.46 -2.04 28.98
N GLU A 163 -2.63 -2.41 29.46
CA GLU A 163 -3.45 -1.47 30.13
C GLU A 163 -2.87 -0.97 31.37
N SER A 164 -2.32 -1.83 32.18
CA SER A 164 -1.82 -1.43 33.47
C SER A 164 -0.52 -0.65 33.34
N GLY A 165 0.20 -0.88 32.32
CA GLY A 165 1.52 -0.28 32.24
C GLY A 165 1.53 1.11 31.74
N GLU A 166 0.45 1.55 31.12
CA GLU A 166 0.56 2.67 30.40
C GLU A 166 0.10 3.81 31.00
N PHE A 167 -0.31 3.79 32.09
CA PHE A 167 -0.83 4.99 32.61
C PHE A 167 -0.20 5.46 33.81
#